data_fc794b7ec52df1e9a4ecf0705b60245c
#
_entry.id   fc794b7ec52df1e9a4ecf0705b60245c
#
_cell.length_a   1.000
_cell.length_b   1.000
_cell.length_c   1.000
_cell.angle_alpha   90.00
_cell.angle_beta   90.00
_cell.angle_gamma   90.00
#
_symmetry.space_group_name_H-M   'P 1'
#
loop_
_entity.id
_entity.type
_entity.pdbx_description
1 polymer ?
#
loop_
_entity_poly.entity_id
_entity_poly.type
_entity_poly.pdbx_seq_one_letter_code
_entity_poly.pdbx_strand_id
1 'polypeptide(L)'
;MESGKTRRLGRIFRDDGKTVIVPMDHGVPAGPIEGLGDIRRVVNQVAKGGADAILVHAGVAKTVDTTNLGLILHLSGATRLTSNPNWKTQLCTVKEAVRLGADAVSVHINVGSEHEQNMLDNFSRILDECDD
;
A
#
# COMPACT_ATOMS: atom_id res chain seq x y z
N MET A 1 18.23 16.00 7.24
CA MET A 1 16.94 16.53 7.69
C MET A 1 15.79 15.80 6.97
N GLU A 2 14.88 15.32 7.72
CA GLU A 2 13.81 14.47 7.24
C GLU A 2 12.48 15.20 6.95
N SER A 3 12.54 16.41 6.40
CA SER A 3 11.33 17.21 6.19
C SER A 3 10.30 16.53 5.28
N GLY A 4 10.75 15.82 4.26
CA GLY A 4 9.85 15.04 3.38
C GLY A 4 9.17 13.90 4.12
N LYS A 5 9.92 13.11 4.89
CA LYS A 5 9.42 12.02 5.71
C LYS A 5 8.43 12.52 6.77
N THR A 6 8.78 13.59 7.48
CA THR A 6 7.89 14.21 8.47
C THR A 6 6.57 14.66 7.88
N ARG A 7 6.60 15.30 6.70
CA ARG A 7 5.39 15.75 6.00
C ARG A 7 4.52 14.58 5.53
N ARG A 8 5.13 13.50 5.05
CA ARG A 8 4.40 12.29 4.64
C ARG A 8 3.78 11.58 5.83
N LEU A 9 4.53 11.40 6.92
CA LEU A 9 4.01 10.81 8.16
C LEU A 9 2.86 11.62 8.75
N GLY A 10 2.91 12.96 8.67
CA GLY A 10 1.83 13.82 9.11
C GLY A 10 0.52 13.70 8.32
N ARG A 11 0.53 13.04 7.15
CA ARG A 11 -0.69 12.69 6.41
C ARG A 11 -1.27 11.34 6.83
N ILE A 12 -0.46 10.48 7.44
CA ILE A 12 -0.87 9.15 7.90
C ILE A 12 -1.26 9.18 9.38
N PHE A 13 -0.48 9.89 10.21
CA PHE A 13 -0.68 9.96 11.64
C PHE A 13 -1.28 11.29 12.06
N ARG A 14 -2.19 11.24 13.03
CA ARG A 14 -2.75 12.41 13.71
C ARG A 14 -1.72 13.00 14.69
N ASP A 15 -2.01 14.19 15.21
CA ASP A 15 -1.17 14.86 16.19
C ASP A 15 -0.95 14.05 17.48
N ASP A 16 -1.90 13.18 17.82
CA ASP A 16 -1.80 12.26 18.98
C ASP A 16 -1.00 10.98 18.68
N GLY A 17 -0.40 10.88 17.50
CA GLY A 17 0.38 9.73 17.03
C GLY A 17 -0.44 8.50 16.63
N LYS A 18 -1.78 8.60 16.60
CA LYS A 18 -2.67 7.50 16.20
C LYS A 18 -3.06 7.60 14.74
N THR A 19 -3.49 6.48 14.17
CA THR A 19 -3.96 6.41 12.78
C THR A 19 -5.00 5.32 12.60
N VAL A 20 -5.92 5.54 11.67
CA VAL A 20 -6.82 4.52 11.14
C VAL A 20 -6.51 4.33 9.66
N ILE A 21 -5.90 3.21 9.34
CA ILE A 21 -5.55 2.84 7.96
C ILE A 21 -6.54 1.79 7.47
N VAL A 22 -7.17 2.04 6.32
CA VAL A 22 -8.11 1.10 5.71
C VAL A 22 -7.48 0.45 4.48
N PRO A 23 -7.14 -0.85 4.55
CA PRO A 23 -6.60 -1.57 3.40
C PRO A 23 -7.69 -1.92 2.40
N MET A 24 -7.39 -1.71 1.12
CA MET A 24 -8.27 -2.03 -0.02
C MET A 24 -7.46 -2.64 -1.18
N ASP A 25 -6.48 -3.47 -0.85
CA ASP A 25 -5.58 -4.16 -1.77
C ASP A 25 -6.04 -5.59 -2.13
N HIS A 26 -7.26 -5.94 -1.79
CA HIS A 26 -7.83 -7.30 -1.93
C HIS A 26 -7.97 -7.77 -3.37
N GLY A 27 -8.06 -6.85 -4.34
CA GLY A 27 -8.35 -7.19 -5.74
C GLY A 27 -7.31 -8.10 -6.39
N VAL A 28 -6.02 -7.92 -6.08
CA VAL A 28 -4.95 -8.76 -6.66
C VAL A 28 -5.01 -10.19 -6.11
N PRO A 29 -4.97 -10.43 -4.79
CA PRO A 29 -4.98 -11.79 -4.26
C PRO A 29 -6.35 -12.48 -4.34
N ALA A 30 -7.43 -11.76 -4.18
CA ALA A 30 -8.77 -12.34 -4.05
C ALA A 30 -9.64 -12.20 -5.29
N GLY A 31 -9.26 -11.35 -6.25
CA GLY A 31 -10.11 -10.98 -7.37
C GLY A 31 -11.25 -10.04 -6.95
N PRO A 32 -12.33 -9.93 -7.76
CA PRO A 32 -13.48 -9.12 -7.42
C PRO A 32 -14.14 -9.62 -6.14
N ILE A 33 -14.31 -8.75 -5.17
CA ILE A 33 -15.04 -9.06 -3.94
C ILE A 33 -16.19 -8.09 -3.74
N GLU A 34 -17.24 -8.59 -3.10
CA GLU A 34 -18.41 -7.78 -2.76
C GLU A 34 -17.99 -6.60 -1.86
N GLY A 35 -18.54 -5.44 -2.15
CA GLY A 35 -18.24 -4.21 -1.41
C GLY A 35 -17.07 -3.37 -1.97
N LEU A 36 -16.19 -3.93 -2.80
CA LEU A 36 -15.07 -3.20 -3.41
C LEU A 36 -15.21 -3.02 -4.95
N GLY A 37 -16.36 -3.36 -5.51
CA GLY A 37 -16.59 -3.24 -6.96
C GLY A 37 -16.54 -1.79 -7.48
N ASP A 38 -16.99 -0.83 -6.69
CA ASP A 38 -16.83 0.60 -6.95
C ASP A 38 -15.85 1.21 -5.95
N ILE A 39 -14.58 1.08 -6.25
CA ILE A 39 -13.51 1.51 -5.35
C ILE A 39 -13.51 3.02 -5.08
N ARG A 40 -13.92 3.84 -6.06
CA ARG A 40 -14.01 5.30 -5.88
C ARG A 40 -15.04 5.67 -4.83
N ARG A 41 -16.20 5.01 -4.89
CA ARG A 41 -17.26 5.19 -3.89
C ARG A 41 -16.79 4.77 -2.50
N VAL A 42 -16.12 3.62 -2.41
CA VAL A 42 -15.61 3.09 -1.13
C VAL A 42 -14.57 4.04 -0.53
N VAL A 43 -13.62 4.54 -1.31
CA VAL A 43 -12.62 5.52 -0.85
C VAL A 43 -13.29 6.77 -0.30
N ASN A 44 -14.31 7.31 -0.98
CA ASN A 44 -15.06 8.47 -0.49
C ASN A 44 -15.79 8.17 0.82
N GLN A 45 -16.39 6.99 0.96
CA GLN A 45 -17.07 6.58 2.20
C GLN A 45 -16.09 6.44 3.37
N VAL A 46 -14.93 5.83 3.12
CA VAL A 46 -13.86 5.64 4.10
C VAL A 46 -13.31 6.99 4.57
N ALA A 47 -13.08 7.94 3.66
CA ALA A 47 -12.66 9.29 4.00
C ALA A 47 -13.70 10.02 4.87
N LYS A 48 -14.99 9.96 4.50
CA LYS A 48 -16.08 10.53 5.29
C LYS A 48 -16.25 9.85 6.65
N GLY A 49 -15.91 8.57 6.74
CA GLY A 49 -15.95 7.80 7.98
C GLY A 49 -14.82 8.16 8.97
N GLY A 50 -13.85 8.97 8.58
CA GLY A 50 -12.79 9.45 9.45
C GLY A 50 -11.52 8.61 9.40
N ALA A 51 -11.30 7.82 8.35
CA ALA A 51 -10.01 7.18 8.11
C ALA A 51 -8.92 8.23 7.86
N ASP A 52 -7.72 7.95 8.31
CA ASP A 52 -6.55 8.82 8.12
C ASP A 52 -5.81 8.47 6.82
N ALA A 53 -5.72 7.19 6.49
CA ALA A 53 -5.03 6.71 5.31
C ALA A 53 -5.70 5.49 4.69
N ILE A 54 -5.40 5.26 3.42
CA ILE A 54 -5.78 4.05 2.69
C ILE A 54 -4.54 3.33 2.19
N LEU A 55 -4.66 2.02 2.04
CA LEU A 55 -3.64 1.16 1.46
C LEU A 55 -4.22 0.50 0.21
N VAL A 56 -3.64 0.80 -0.95
CA VAL A 56 -4.13 0.34 -2.25
C VAL A 56 -2.96 0.00 -3.18
N HIS A 57 -3.23 -0.73 -4.25
CA HIS A 57 -2.28 -0.92 -5.35
C HIS A 57 -2.20 0.33 -6.27
N ALA A 58 -1.09 0.45 -7.00
CA ALA A 58 -0.82 1.58 -7.89
C ALA A 58 -1.92 1.83 -8.92
N GLY A 59 -2.52 0.77 -9.47
CA GLY A 59 -3.62 0.87 -10.43
C GLY A 59 -4.85 1.56 -9.84
N VAL A 60 -5.18 1.27 -8.60
CA VAL A 60 -6.30 1.91 -7.87
C VAL A 60 -5.94 3.36 -7.54
N ALA A 61 -4.73 3.61 -7.06
CA ALA A 61 -4.28 4.96 -6.70
C ALA A 61 -4.43 5.97 -7.86
N LYS A 62 -4.26 5.51 -9.09
CA LYS A 62 -4.43 6.33 -10.31
C LYS A 62 -5.89 6.74 -10.57
N THR A 63 -6.85 6.15 -9.90
CA THR A 63 -8.29 6.31 -10.19
C THR A 63 -9.09 6.94 -9.06
N VAL A 64 -8.52 7.11 -7.88
CA VAL A 64 -9.21 7.60 -6.68
C VAL A 64 -8.68 8.96 -6.25
N ASP A 65 -9.52 9.73 -5.57
CA ASP A 65 -9.11 10.99 -4.96
C ASP A 65 -8.61 10.73 -3.53
N THR A 66 -7.36 11.06 -3.30
CA THR A 66 -6.68 10.90 -2.00
C THR A 66 -6.31 12.23 -1.35
N THR A 67 -6.92 13.35 -1.80
CA THR A 67 -6.55 14.71 -1.35
C THR A 67 -6.58 14.85 0.18
N ASN A 68 -7.51 14.20 0.85
CA ASN A 68 -7.71 14.26 2.31
C ASN A 68 -7.34 12.96 3.02
N LEU A 69 -6.55 12.09 2.40
CA LEU A 69 -6.13 10.81 2.94
C LEU A 69 -4.64 10.63 2.76
N GLY A 70 -3.99 10.04 3.76
CA GLY A 70 -2.67 9.45 3.56
C GLY A 70 -2.75 8.32 2.52
N LEU A 71 -1.80 8.26 1.61
CA LEU A 71 -1.74 7.25 0.56
C LEU A 71 -0.60 6.28 0.83
N ILE A 72 -0.94 5.02 1.08
CA ILE A 72 0.02 3.93 1.22
C ILE A 72 -0.12 3.02 0.00
N LEU A 73 0.96 2.85 -0.76
CA LEU A 73 0.97 1.94 -1.90
C LEU A 73 1.50 0.57 -1.51
N HIS A 74 0.68 -0.46 -1.78
CA HIS A 74 1.10 -1.84 -1.60
C HIS A 74 1.92 -2.30 -2.79
N LEU A 75 3.19 -2.65 -2.56
CA LEU A 75 4.15 -2.98 -3.60
C LEU A 75 4.17 -4.48 -3.96
N SER A 76 3.65 -5.33 -3.08
CA SER A 76 3.69 -6.78 -3.23
C SER A 76 2.39 -7.34 -3.78
N GLY A 77 2.47 -8.47 -4.47
CA GLY A 77 1.27 -9.18 -4.86
C GLY A 77 1.52 -10.58 -5.39
N ALA A 78 0.49 -11.38 -5.30
CA ALA A 78 0.34 -12.65 -6.00
C ALA A 78 -1.16 -12.96 -6.07
N THR A 79 -1.60 -13.58 -7.15
CA THR A 79 -3.00 -14.02 -7.28
C THR A 79 -3.17 -15.40 -6.66
N ARG A 80 -4.41 -15.74 -6.30
CA ARG A 80 -4.74 -17.11 -5.85
C ARG A 80 -4.69 -18.15 -6.98
N LEU A 81 -4.54 -17.71 -8.23
CA LEU A 81 -4.48 -18.58 -9.39
C LEU A 81 -3.08 -19.14 -9.63
N THR A 82 -2.05 -18.56 -9.00
CA THR A 82 -0.68 -19.09 -9.09
C THR A 82 -0.55 -20.39 -8.30
N SER A 83 0.38 -21.25 -8.69
CA SER A 83 0.76 -22.45 -7.95
C SER A 83 1.40 -22.15 -6.58
N ASN A 84 1.91 -20.94 -6.38
CA ASN A 84 2.56 -20.52 -5.15
C ASN A 84 2.10 -19.13 -4.69
N PRO A 85 0.90 -19.00 -4.09
CA PRO A 85 0.34 -17.72 -3.65
C PRO A 85 1.12 -17.10 -2.48
N ASN A 86 1.97 -17.87 -1.81
CA ASN A 86 2.82 -17.39 -0.73
C ASN A 86 4.12 -16.73 -1.21
N TRP A 87 4.40 -16.79 -2.51
CA TRP A 87 5.51 -16.05 -3.10
C TRP A 87 5.00 -14.73 -3.66
N LYS A 88 5.16 -13.67 -2.87
CA LYS A 88 4.79 -12.32 -3.28
C LYS A 88 5.91 -11.73 -4.14
N THR A 89 5.52 -11.13 -5.26
CA THR A 89 6.43 -10.39 -6.14
C THR A 89 6.20 -8.88 -6.03
N GLN A 90 7.17 -8.09 -6.45
CA GLN A 90 7.04 -6.64 -6.49
C GLN A 90 6.26 -6.21 -7.73
N LEU A 91 5.13 -5.53 -7.54
CA LEU A 91 4.25 -5.04 -8.59
C LEU A 91 4.45 -3.55 -8.92
N CYS A 92 5.10 -2.81 -8.03
CA CYS A 92 5.30 -1.36 -8.16
C CYS A 92 6.64 -1.00 -7.52
N THR A 93 7.38 -0.06 -8.13
CA THR A 93 8.63 0.44 -7.56
C THR A 93 8.39 1.57 -6.58
N VAL A 94 9.33 1.81 -5.67
CA VAL A 94 9.30 2.99 -4.77
C VAL A 94 9.25 4.28 -5.58
N LYS A 95 10.03 4.37 -6.66
CA LYS A 95 10.04 5.52 -7.57
C LYS A 95 8.67 5.80 -8.20
N GLU A 96 7.94 4.75 -8.61
CA GLU A 96 6.57 4.91 -9.10
C GLU A 96 5.62 5.35 -7.98
N ALA A 97 5.77 4.80 -6.78
CA ALA A 97 4.98 5.19 -5.62
C ALA A 97 5.16 6.69 -5.30
N VAL A 98 6.39 7.19 -5.32
CA VAL A 98 6.68 8.62 -5.12
C VAL A 98 6.02 9.47 -6.21
N ARG A 99 6.08 9.05 -7.47
CA ARG A 99 5.42 9.76 -8.59
C ARG A 99 3.91 9.81 -8.47
N LEU A 100 3.30 8.81 -7.85
CA LEU A 100 1.86 8.75 -7.58
C LEU A 100 1.46 9.53 -6.32
N GLY A 101 2.41 10.13 -5.62
CA GLY A 101 2.17 10.92 -4.43
C GLY A 101 1.99 10.10 -3.16
N ALA A 102 2.51 8.87 -3.13
CA ALA A 102 2.45 8.04 -1.94
C ALA A 102 3.19 8.66 -0.75
N ASP A 103 2.61 8.52 0.42
CA ASP A 103 3.18 8.95 1.70
C ASP A 103 3.96 7.81 2.36
N ALA A 104 3.63 6.58 2.04
CA ALA A 104 4.35 5.38 2.46
C ALA A 104 4.15 4.23 1.46
N VAL A 105 4.93 3.20 1.61
CA VAL A 105 4.79 1.93 0.89
C VAL A 105 4.60 0.78 1.86
N SER A 106 4.02 -0.29 1.37
CA SER A 106 3.76 -1.51 2.12
C SER A 106 4.24 -2.71 1.33
N VAL A 107 4.79 -3.69 2.02
CA VAL A 107 5.21 -4.97 1.44
C VAL A 107 4.64 -6.13 2.26
N HIS A 108 4.47 -7.28 1.61
CA HIS A 108 3.99 -8.49 2.23
C HIS A 108 5.06 -9.58 2.12
N ILE A 109 5.46 -10.12 3.25
CA ILE A 109 6.43 -11.21 3.34
C ILE A 109 5.76 -12.37 4.05
N ASN A 110 5.67 -13.52 3.39
CA ASN A 110 5.20 -14.76 4.01
C ASN A 110 6.39 -15.47 4.66
N VAL A 111 6.59 -15.20 5.93
CA VAL A 111 7.65 -15.81 6.75
C VAL A 111 7.42 -17.33 6.86
N GLY A 112 8.47 -18.10 6.63
CA GLY A 112 8.40 -19.56 6.64
C GLY A 112 8.05 -20.19 5.29
N SER A 113 7.75 -19.38 4.25
CA SER A 113 7.56 -19.91 2.91
C SER A 113 8.90 -20.32 2.29
N GLU A 114 8.87 -21.22 1.28
CA GLU A 114 10.07 -21.63 0.57
C GLU A 114 10.77 -20.49 -0.20
N HIS A 115 10.08 -19.39 -0.44
CA HIS A 115 10.59 -18.17 -1.11
C HIS A 115 10.80 -16.99 -0.18
N GLU A 116 10.88 -17.23 1.13
CA GLU A 116 11.09 -16.19 2.13
C GLU A 116 12.33 -15.34 1.84
N GLN A 117 13.45 -15.97 1.47
CA GLN A 117 14.70 -15.26 1.21
C GLN A 117 14.58 -14.25 0.07
N ASN A 118 13.86 -14.60 -1.00
CA ASN A 118 13.61 -13.69 -2.11
C ASN A 118 12.78 -12.47 -1.65
N MET A 119 11.78 -12.69 -0.81
CA MET A 119 10.93 -11.61 -0.29
C MET A 119 11.69 -10.71 0.70
N LEU A 120 12.53 -11.27 1.56
CA LEU A 120 13.39 -10.52 2.49
C LEU A 120 14.44 -9.70 1.74
N ASP A 121 15.08 -10.28 0.71
CA ASP A 121 16.05 -9.57 -0.12
C ASP A 121 15.41 -8.39 -0.86
N ASN A 122 14.23 -8.59 -1.42
CA ASN A 122 13.45 -7.51 -2.04
C ASN A 122 13.06 -6.42 -1.03
N PHE A 123 12.66 -6.82 0.17
CA PHE A 123 12.32 -5.88 1.24
C PHE A 123 13.52 -4.99 1.62
N SER A 124 14.72 -5.60 1.74
CA SER A 124 15.94 -4.84 2.04
C SER A 124 16.20 -3.75 0.99
N ARG A 125 16.05 -4.09 -0.29
CA ARG A 125 16.21 -3.09 -1.38
C ARG A 125 15.16 -1.98 -1.32
N ILE A 126 13.92 -2.32 -1.00
CA ILE A 126 12.85 -1.32 -0.85
C ILE A 126 13.14 -0.37 0.32
N LEU A 127 13.68 -0.89 1.43
CA LEU A 127 14.09 -0.05 2.57
C LEU A 127 15.16 0.96 2.15
N ASP A 128 16.19 0.52 1.46
CA ASP A 128 17.25 1.40 0.97
C ASP A 128 16.69 2.50 0.06
N GLU A 129 15.80 2.14 -0.88
CA GLU A 129 15.14 3.10 -1.77
C GLU A 129 14.21 4.08 -1.04
N CYS A 130 13.70 3.71 0.13
CA CYS A 130 12.85 4.60 0.95
C CYS A 130 13.65 5.58 1.81
N ASP A 131 14.91 5.28 2.08
CA ASP A 131 15.81 6.14 2.87
C ASP A 131 16.48 7.23 2.01
N ASP A 132 16.52 7.05 0.69
CA ASP A 132 17.02 8.03 -0.29
C ASP A 132 15.99 9.14 -0.58
#